data_a8d880161f278c1c8ddda66bf8279dc5
#
_entry.id   a8d880161f278c1c8ddda66bf8279dc5
#
_cell.length_a   1.000
_cell.length_b   1.000
_cell.length_c   1.000
_cell.angle_alpha   90.00
_cell.angle_beta   90.00
_cell.angle_gamma   90.00
#
_symmetry.space_group_name_H-M   'P 1'
#
loop_
_entity.id
_entity.type
_entity.pdbx_description
1 polymer ?
#
loop_
_entity_poly.entity_id
_entity_poly.type
_entity_poly.pdbx_seq_one_letter_code
_entity_poly.pdbx_strand_id
1 'polypeptide(L)'
;MNTLPKSPYLLEEYRARINRVLDYIEDNLSEEFSLDELAEVAAFSKYHFHRIFAALLGESLFSFITRIRVERAAVYLCNHPKKSVTEISGECGFSSSALFSRTFRSRFRMSPSTWRSRCSESNSNQSQPDSKEGKDPPWDPPYRMVQDHTQGRSSMEGQVQITQFPKMDVAYLRHVGAYMGDGALFERLWGKMMQWASPRGLISSTTEMLCLYHDNPEITDSDKLRLSVCISVPVETEVDGEFGKMTLEGGTYAVCSFELDETQYGEAWQWVYGTWLPQSGYQPSDGAPFERYPDPEPKNGKMLVDICIPVKPL
;
A
#
# COMPACT_ATOMS: atom_id res chain seq x y z
N MET A 1 29.97 4.66 -5.44
CA MET A 1 28.82 5.13 -6.23
C MET A 1 28.50 4.07 -7.27
N ASN A 2 27.60 3.15 -6.94
CA ASN A 2 27.13 2.13 -7.88
C ASN A 2 25.69 2.51 -8.24
N THR A 3 25.52 3.45 -9.15
CA THR A 3 24.24 3.69 -9.80
C THR A 3 24.01 2.52 -10.76
N LEU A 4 23.20 1.55 -10.34
CA LEU A 4 22.71 0.52 -11.25
C LEU A 4 22.03 1.21 -12.46
N PRO A 5 22.26 0.74 -13.69
CA PRO A 5 21.64 1.34 -14.85
C PRO A 5 20.12 1.25 -14.71
N LYS A 6 19.43 2.40 -14.76
CA LYS A 6 17.98 2.48 -14.85
C LYS A 6 17.56 1.83 -16.18
N SER A 7 17.24 0.55 -16.15
CA SER A 7 16.74 -0.15 -17.33
C SER A 7 15.23 0.07 -17.46
N PRO A 8 14.74 0.68 -18.53
CA PRO A 8 13.30 0.81 -18.80
C PRO A 8 12.58 -0.54 -18.72
N TYR A 9 13.25 -1.62 -19.12
CA TYR A 9 12.73 -2.98 -19.10
C TYR A 9 12.30 -3.46 -17.71
N LEU A 10 12.98 -3.05 -16.64
CA LEU A 10 12.64 -3.48 -15.28
C LEU A 10 11.33 -2.87 -14.80
N LEU A 11 11.08 -1.61 -15.10
CA LEU A 11 9.82 -0.95 -14.79
C LEU A 11 8.68 -1.55 -15.61
N GLU A 12 8.92 -1.92 -16.86
CA GLU A 12 7.95 -2.59 -17.73
C GLU A 12 7.56 -3.96 -17.17
N GLU A 13 8.48 -4.73 -16.60
CA GLU A 13 8.16 -6.01 -15.95
C GLU A 13 7.24 -5.81 -14.73
N TYR A 14 7.51 -4.83 -13.89
CA TYR A 14 6.61 -4.51 -12.76
C TYR A 14 5.21 -4.10 -13.25
N ARG A 15 5.15 -3.26 -14.28
CA ARG A 15 3.89 -2.84 -14.91
C ARG A 15 3.15 -4.05 -15.52
N ALA A 16 3.84 -4.94 -16.19
CA ALA A 16 3.24 -6.15 -16.76
C ALA A 16 2.65 -7.07 -15.69
N ARG A 17 3.32 -7.21 -14.54
CA ARG A 17 2.80 -7.98 -13.41
C ARG A 17 1.55 -7.33 -12.81
N ILE A 18 1.55 -6.02 -12.64
CA ILE A 18 0.35 -5.30 -12.17
C ILE A 18 -0.78 -5.40 -13.19
N ASN A 19 -0.51 -5.27 -14.49
CA ASN A 19 -1.54 -5.43 -15.52
C ASN A 19 -2.24 -6.79 -15.45
N ARG A 20 -1.48 -7.88 -15.22
CA ARG A 20 -2.10 -9.21 -15.02
C ARG A 20 -3.10 -9.21 -13.85
N VAL A 21 -2.80 -8.46 -12.78
CA VAL A 21 -3.74 -8.34 -11.66
C VAL A 21 -4.95 -7.51 -12.04
N LEU A 22 -4.77 -6.43 -12.80
CA LEU A 22 -5.88 -5.60 -13.26
C LEU A 22 -6.83 -6.41 -14.14
N ASP A 23 -6.28 -7.14 -15.13
CA ASP A 23 -7.04 -8.03 -16.01
C ASP A 23 -7.80 -9.09 -15.19
N TYR A 24 -7.10 -9.74 -14.24
CA TYR A 24 -7.70 -10.74 -13.37
C TYR A 24 -8.86 -10.19 -12.52
N ILE A 25 -8.70 -9.00 -11.95
CA ILE A 25 -9.78 -8.33 -11.18
C ILE A 25 -10.97 -8.02 -12.08
N GLU A 26 -10.73 -7.56 -13.31
CA GLU A 26 -11.81 -7.23 -14.25
C GLU A 26 -12.60 -8.44 -14.68
N ASP A 27 -11.90 -9.52 -15.00
CA ASP A 27 -12.53 -10.78 -15.44
C ASP A 27 -13.36 -11.43 -14.30
N ASN A 28 -12.97 -11.21 -13.05
CA ASN A 28 -13.59 -11.84 -11.88
C ASN A 28 -14.25 -10.84 -10.92
N LEU A 29 -14.70 -9.67 -11.41
CA LEU A 29 -15.10 -8.53 -10.57
C LEU A 29 -16.25 -8.80 -9.60
N SER A 30 -17.10 -9.82 -9.88
CA SER A 30 -18.17 -10.29 -9.00
C SER A 30 -17.67 -11.12 -7.80
N GLU A 31 -16.46 -11.65 -7.89
CA GLU A 31 -15.89 -12.55 -6.90
C GLU A 31 -15.27 -11.79 -5.71
N GLU A 32 -15.08 -12.50 -4.60
CA GLU A 32 -14.30 -11.97 -3.47
C GLU A 32 -12.81 -12.24 -3.73
N PHE A 33 -12.00 -11.19 -3.60
CA PHE A 33 -10.55 -11.29 -3.76
C PHE A 33 -9.85 -11.36 -2.41
N SER A 34 -8.87 -12.25 -2.31
CA SER A 34 -7.90 -12.24 -1.22
C SER A 34 -6.61 -11.54 -1.65
N LEU A 35 -5.91 -10.94 -0.68
CA LEU A 35 -4.61 -10.34 -0.94
C LEU A 35 -3.58 -11.37 -1.41
N ASP A 36 -3.62 -12.57 -0.81
CA ASP A 36 -2.68 -13.66 -1.12
C ASP A 36 -2.85 -14.12 -2.59
N GLU A 37 -4.09 -14.29 -3.04
CA GLU A 37 -4.43 -14.63 -4.42
C GLU A 37 -3.92 -13.59 -5.43
N LEU A 38 -4.20 -12.30 -5.20
CA LEU A 38 -3.78 -11.25 -6.11
C LEU A 38 -2.25 -11.03 -6.10
N ALA A 39 -1.60 -11.26 -4.96
CA ALA A 39 -0.14 -11.25 -4.88
C ALA A 39 0.49 -12.41 -5.68
N GLU A 40 -0.15 -13.59 -5.68
CA GLU A 40 0.26 -14.74 -6.48
C GLU A 40 0.12 -14.45 -7.99
N VAL A 41 -1.00 -13.87 -8.42
CA VAL A 41 -1.21 -13.44 -9.82
C VAL A 41 -0.13 -12.44 -10.26
N ALA A 42 0.26 -11.52 -9.38
CA ALA A 42 1.35 -10.57 -9.63
C ALA A 42 2.75 -11.21 -9.58
N ALA A 43 2.89 -12.42 -9.08
CA ALA A 43 4.16 -13.05 -8.72
C ALA A 43 5.01 -12.15 -7.79
N PHE A 44 4.35 -11.50 -6.81
CA PHE A 44 4.98 -10.73 -5.75
C PHE A 44 4.77 -11.39 -4.39
N SER A 45 5.66 -11.08 -3.44
CA SER A 45 5.42 -11.42 -2.04
C SER A 45 4.18 -10.70 -1.50
N LYS A 46 3.33 -11.41 -0.76
CA LYS A 46 2.12 -10.85 -0.14
C LYS A 46 2.39 -9.66 0.78
N TYR A 47 3.58 -9.61 1.41
CA TYR A 47 3.98 -8.52 2.30
C TYR A 47 4.24 -7.20 1.58
N HIS A 48 4.53 -7.27 0.28
CA HIS A 48 4.96 -6.12 -0.51
C HIS A 48 3.99 -5.76 -1.64
N PHE A 49 3.19 -6.73 -2.11
CA PHE A 49 2.29 -6.56 -3.25
C PHE A 49 1.41 -5.31 -3.15
N HIS A 50 0.73 -5.13 -2.02
CA HIS A 50 -0.17 -3.98 -1.85
C HIS A 50 0.55 -2.63 -1.91
N ARG A 51 1.79 -2.55 -1.37
CA ARG A 51 2.61 -1.32 -1.43
C ARG A 51 3.06 -1.02 -2.85
N ILE A 52 3.48 -2.06 -3.59
CA ILE A 52 3.84 -1.93 -5.01
C ILE A 52 2.63 -1.49 -5.82
N PHE A 53 1.47 -2.12 -5.59
CA PHE A 53 0.22 -1.78 -6.26
C PHE A 53 -0.15 -0.31 -6.02
N ALA A 54 -0.22 0.10 -4.76
CA ALA A 54 -0.55 1.49 -4.41
C ALA A 54 0.48 2.49 -4.95
N ALA A 55 1.77 2.15 -4.89
CA ALA A 55 2.84 3.00 -5.38
C ALA A 55 2.80 3.20 -6.91
N LEU A 56 2.41 2.18 -7.67
CA LEU A 56 2.33 2.25 -9.13
C LEU A 56 1.01 2.83 -9.65
N LEU A 57 -0.11 2.62 -8.94
CA LEU A 57 -1.43 3.07 -9.38
C LEU A 57 -1.93 4.34 -8.68
N GLY A 58 -1.28 4.77 -7.59
CA GLY A 58 -1.68 5.96 -6.84
C GLY A 58 -2.95 5.76 -6.00
N GLU A 59 -3.44 4.53 -5.88
CA GLU A 59 -4.59 4.18 -5.05
C GLU A 59 -4.44 2.77 -4.46
N SER A 60 -5.09 2.52 -3.32
CA SER A 60 -5.05 1.19 -2.70
C SER A 60 -5.80 0.15 -3.52
N LEU A 61 -5.41 -1.12 -3.38
CA LEU A 61 -6.07 -2.25 -4.03
C LEU A 61 -7.59 -2.30 -3.74
N PHE A 62 -7.97 -2.08 -2.48
CA PHE A 62 -9.38 -2.06 -2.09
C PHE A 62 -10.14 -0.89 -2.72
N SER A 63 -9.54 0.31 -2.75
CA SER A 63 -10.12 1.50 -3.39
C SER A 63 -10.29 1.27 -4.88
N PHE A 64 -9.29 0.66 -5.54
CA PHE A 64 -9.34 0.29 -6.95
C PHE A 64 -10.51 -0.65 -7.25
N ILE A 65 -10.58 -1.81 -6.57
CA ILE A 65 -11.65 -2.80 -6.77
C ILE A 65 -13.04 -2.16 -6.54
N THR A 66 -13.18 -1.40 -5.47
CA THR A 66 -14.43 -0.72 -5.13
C THR A 66 -14.84 0.29 -6.20
N ARG A 67 -13.88 1.05 -6.72
CA ARG A 67 -14.09 2.01 -7.79
C ARG A 67 -14.56 1.33 -9.08
N ILE A 68 -13.86 0.28 -9.52
CA ILE A 68 -14.22 -0.45 -10.73
C ILE A 68 -15.61 -1.08 -10.61
N ARG A 69 -15.94 -1.65 -9.46
CA ARG A 69 -17.27 -2.22 -9.19
C ARG A 69 -18.37 -1.18 -9.30
N VAL A 70 -18.19 0.00 -8.72
CA VAL A 70 -19.21 1.06 -8.76
C VAL A 70 -19.35 1.69 -10.13
N GLU A 71 -18.25 1.79 -10.88
CA GLU A 71 -18.23 2.29 -12.26
C GLU A 71 -18.94 1.31 -13.22
N ARG A 72 -18.65 -0.01 -13.11
CA ARG A 72 -19.40 -1.06 -13.84
C ARG A 72 -20.89 -1.00 -13.54
N ALA A 73 -21.25 -0.84 -12.26
CA ALA A 73 -22.66 -0.74 -11.85
C ALA A 73 -23.36 0.49 -12.44
N ALA A 74 -22.66 1.62 -12.58
CA ALA A 74 -23.22 2.82 -13.23
C ALA A 74 -23.58 2.57 -14.70
N VAL A 75 -22.74 1.84 -15.44
CA VAL A 75 -23.03 1.41 -16.82
C VAL A 75 -24.20 0.42 -16.85
N TYR A 76 -24.23 -0.57 -15.94
CA TYR A 76 -25.31 -1.56 -15.89
C TYR A 76 -26.66 -0.94 -15.56
N LEU A 77 -26.71 0.09 -14.69
CA LEU A 77 -27.93 0.82 -14.37
C LEU A 77 -28.55 1.50 -15.60
N CYS A 78 -27.73 1.96 -16.53
CA CYS A 78 -28.20 2.57 -17.79
C CYS A 78 -28.62 1.51 -18.82
N ASN A 79 -27.86 0.43 -18.95
CA ASN A 79 -28.03 -0.55 -20.02
C ASN A 79 -29.04 -1.66 -19.66
N HIS A 80 -29.34 -1.86 -18.37
CA HIS A 80 -30.26 -2.90 -17.90
C HIS A 80 -31.42 -2.31 -17.08
N PRO A 81 -32.35 -1.56 -17.70
CA PRO A 81 -33.44 -0.85 -16.99
C PRO A 81 -34.40 -1.80 -16.28
N LYS A 82 -34.48 -3.09 -16.72
CA LYS A 82 -35.35 -4.10 -16.12
C LYS A 82 -34.79 -4.76 -14.86
N LYS A 83 -33.44 -4.74 -14.67
CA LYS A 83 -32.81 -5.31 -13.48
C LYS A 83 -33.00 -4.38 -12.29
N SER A 84 -33.25 -4.94 -11.11
CA SER A 84 -33.31 -4.16 -9.88
C SER A 84 -31.91 -3.60 -9.53
N VAL A 85 -31.88 -2.55 -8.71
CA VAL A 85 -30.63 -1.99 -8.19
C VAL A 85 -29.87 -3.02 -7.35
N THR A 86 -30.60 -3.89 -6.64
CA THR A 86 -30.04 -4.95 -5.80
C THR A 86 -29.38 -6.05 -6.65
N GLU A 87 -30.00 -6.48 -7.74
CA GLU A 87 -29.43 -7.45 -8.68
C GLU A 87 -28.12 -6.91 -9.28
N ILE A 88 -28.14 -5.66 -9.78
CA ILE A 88 -26.93 -5.02 -10.33
C ILE A 88 -25.83 -4.91 -9.28
N SER A 89 -26.19 -4.54 -8.05
CA SER A 89 -25.23 -4.49 -6.93
C SER A 89 -24.52 -5.83 -6.71
N GLY A 90 -25.28 -6.94 -6.69
CA GLY A 90 -24.73 -8.28 -6.53
C GLY A 90 -23.86 -8.71 -7.71
N GLU A 91 -24.31 -8.50 -8.95
CA GLU A 91 -23.55 -8.80 -10.17
C GLU A 91 -22.21 -8.01 -10.26
N CYS A 92 -22.15 -6.85 -9.61
CA CYS A 92 -20.92 -6.06 -9.51
C CYS A 92 -20.07 -6.39 -8.27
N GLY A 93 -20.40 -7.45 -7.52
CA GLY A 93 -19.57 -7.94 -6.42
C GLY A 93 -19.72 -7.19 -5.10
N PHE A 94 -20.82 -6.45 -4.88
CA PHE A 94 -21.10 -5.82 -3.58
C PHE A 94 -21.80 -6.81 -2.65
N SER A 95 -21.27 -7.00 -1.46
CA SER A 95 -21.84 -7.86 -0.43
C SER A 95 -23.18 -7.38 0.13
N SER A 96 -23.49 -6.08 -0.04
CA SER A 96 -24.80 -5.51 0.35
C SER A 96 -25.16 -4.29 -0.48
N SER A 97 -26.48 -4.16 -0.76
CA SER A 97 -27.05 -2.99 -1.45
C SER A 97 -26.89 -1.69 -0.65
N ALA A 98 -26.76 -1.78 0.67
CA ALA A 98 -26.49 -0.61 1.53
C ALA A 98 -25.07 -0.07 1.33
N LEU A 99 -24.07 -0.96 1.28
CA LEU A 99 -22.69 -0.60 0.97
C LEU A 99 -22.59 -0.01 -0.45
N PHE A 100 -23.18 -0.70 -1.42
CA PHE A 100 -23.26 -0.21 -2.80
C PHE A 100 -23.82 1.20 -2.88
N SER A 101 -25.01 1.44 -2.28
CA SER A 101 -25.67 2.74 -2.35
C SER A 101 -24.86 3.87 -1.73
N ARG A 102 -24.15 3.60 -0.62
CA ARG A 102 -23.24 4.57 0.01
C ARG A 102 -22.03 4.86 -0.89
N THR A 103 -21.38 3.84 -1.40
CA THR A 103 -20.21 3.96 -2.29
C THR A 103 -20.58 4.68 -3.59
N PHE A 104 -21.71 4.31 -4.20
CA PHE A 104 -22.22 4.95 -5.42
C PHE A 104 -22.50 6.44 -5.19
N ARG A 105 -23.15 6.79 -4.07
CA ARG A 105 -23.44 8.20 -3.73
C ARG A 105 -22.15 8.97 -3.44
N SER A 106 -21.18 8.36 -2.80
CA SER A 106 -19.87 8.98 -2.57
C SER A 106 -19.19 9.33 -3.89
N ARG A 107 -19.20 8.40 -4.86
CA ARG A 107 -18.54 8.55 -6.16
C ARG A 107 -19.26 9.51 -7.09
N PHE A 108 -20.59 9.34 -7.28
CA PHE A 108 -21.36 10.06 -8.28
C PHE A 108 -22.22 11.20 -7.71
N ARG A 109 -22.19 11.44 -6.40
CA ARG A 109 -22.97 12.46 -5.68
C ARG A 109 -24.48 12.33 -5.85
N MET A 110 -24.97 11.15 -6.28
CA MET A 110 -26.38 10.84 -6.42
C MET A 110 -26.67 9.37 -6.17
N SER A 111 -27.96 9.02 -5.98
CA SER A 111 -28.36 7.63 -5.76
C SER A 111 -28.29 6.80 -7.06
N PRO A 112 -28.15 5.46 -6.97
CA PRO A 112 -28.24 4.58 -8.15
C PRO A 112 -29.55 4.73 -8.92
N SER A 113 -30.68 4.90 -8.21
CA SER A 113 -32.00 5.09 -8.82
C SER A 113 -32.09 6.42 -9.59
N THR A 114 -31.57 7.51 -9.01
CA THR A 114 -31.50 8.82 -9.68
C THR A 114 -30.61 8.77 -10.92
N TRP A 115 -29.47 8.06 -10.83
CA TRP A 115 -28.60 7.83 -11.98
C TRP A 115 -29.32 7.14 -13.13
N ARG A 116 -30.03 6.04 -12.84
CA ARG A 116 -30.86 5.30 -13.81
C ARG A 116 -31.90 6.20 -14.50
N SER A 117 -32.64 7.01 -13.72
CA SER A 117 -33.66 7.91 -14.28
C SER A 117 -33.06 8.90 -15.27
N ARG A 118 -31.89 9.48 -14.96
CA ARG A 118 -31.16 10.38 -15.87
C ARG A 118 -30.74 9.70 -17.17
N CYS A 119 -30.27 8.45 -17.09
CA CYS A 119 -29.94 7.68 -18.32
C CYS A 119 -31.16 7.48 -19.21
N SER A 120 -32.35 7.20 -18.61
CA SER A 120 -33.60 7.00 -19.33
C SER A 120 -34.11 8.29 -20.02
N GLU A 121 -33.96 9.43 -19.34
CA GLU A 121 -34.34 10.75 -19.87
C GLU A 121 -33.43 11.16 -21.04
N SER A 122 -32.14 10.89 -20.97
CA SER A 122 -31.19 11.17 -22.06
C SER A 122 -31.47 10.33 -23.31
N ASN A 123 -31.89 9.07 -23.15
CA ASN A 123 -32.26 8.19 -24.25
C ASN A 123 -33.62 8.55 -24.90
N SER A 124 -34.54 9.17 -24.16
CA SER A 124 -35.84 9.58 -24.69
C SER A 124 -35.77 10.87 -25.52
N ASN A 125 -34.76 11.71 -25.34
CA ASN A 125 -34.57 12.95 -26.11
C ASN A 125 -33.77 12.76 -27.42
N GLN A 126 -33.34 11.54 -27.77
CA GLN A 126 -32.62 11.23 -29.02
C GLN A 126 -33.54 10.77 -30.18
N SER A 127 -34.79 11.22 -30.23
CA SER A 127 -35.71 10.97 -31.37
C SER A 127 -35.66 12.13 -32.38
N GLN A 128 -34.47 12.55 -32.78
CA GLN A 128 -34.27 13.32 -34.03
C GLN A 128 -32.98 12.90 -34.72
N PRO A 129 -33.05 12.49 -36.03
CA PRO A 129 -31.87 12.19 -36.78
C PRO A 129 -31.36 13.48 -37.40
N ASP A 130 -30.31 14.06 -36.88
CA ASP A 130 -29.30 14.81 -37.63
C ASP A 130 -28.30 15.49 -36.69
N SER A 131 -27.20 14.83 -36.49
CA SER A 131 -25.88 15.46 -36.51
C SER A 131 -24.80 14.41 -36.21
N LYS A 132 -24.00 14.17 -37.25
CA LYS A 132 -22.72 13.51 -37.17
C LYS A 132 -21.80 14.36 -36.31
N GLU A 133 -21.70 14.02 -35.04
CA GLU A 133 -20.53 14.23 -34.22
C GLU A 133 -20.75 13.33 -33.02
N GLY A 134 -20.03 12.19 -32.99
CA GLY A 134 -20.00 11.30 -31.86
C GLY A 134 -19.50 12.08 -30.64
N LYS A 135 -20.41 12.50 -29.78
CA LYS A 135 -20.06 12.78 -28.40
C LYS A 135 -19.87 11.43 -27.76
N ASP A 136 -18.62 11.05 -27.60
CA ASP A 136 -18.24 10.00 -26.67
C ASP A 136 -19.00 10.19 -25.37
N PRO A 137 -19.54 9.10 -24.77
CA PRO A 137 -20.12 9.19 -23.46
C PRO A 137 -19.08 9.86 -22.54
N PRO A 138 -19.49 10.58 -21.49
CA PRO A 138 -18.57 11.28 -20.59
C PRO A 138 -17.78 10.28 -19.72
N TRP A 139 -17.32 9.21 -20.32
CA TRP A 139 -16.64 8.09 -19.74
C TRP A 139 -15.45 7.72 -20.60
N ASP A 140 -14.32 8.28 -20.23
CA ASP A 140 -13.02 7.79 -20.66
C ASP A 140 -12.80 6.44 -19.94
N PRO A 141 -12.59 5.32 -20.65
CA PRO A 141 -12.33 4.04 -19.98
C PRO A 141 -11.16 4.22 -19.03
N PRO A 142 -11.26 3.70 -17.77
CA PRO A 142 -10.25 3.92 -16.74
C PRO A 142 -8.86 3.33 -17.07
N TYR A 143 -8.71 2.73 -18.22
CA TYR A 143 -7.50 2.03 -18.67
C TYR A 143 -6.74 2.72 -19.79
N ARG A 144 -6.56 4.01 -19.72
CA ARG A 144 -5.26 4.49 -20.16
C ARG A 144 -4.32 4.25 -18.99
N MET A 145 -3.61 3.11 -19.08
CA MET A 145 -2.40 2.90 -18.32
C MET A 145 -1.78 4.22 -17.95
N VAL A 146 -1.49 4.37 -16.68
CA VAL A 146 -0.64 5.41 -16.14
C VAL A 146 0.40 5.88 -17.17
N GLN A 147 -0.05 6.75 -18.08
CA GLN A 147 0.86 7.65 -18.76
C GLN A 147 1.20 8.68 -17.70
N ASP A 148 2.39 8.49 -17.12
CA ASP A 148 3.07 9.48 -16.30
C ASP A 148 2.24 10.16 -15.17
N HIS A 149 1.78 9.41 -14.17
CA HIS A 149 1.60 9.98 -12.84
C HIS A 149 2.94 10.31 -12.16
N THR A 150 4.03 10.34 -12.94
CA THR A 150 5.30 10.98 -12.59
C THR A 150 5.23 12.51 -12.58
N GLN A 151 4.03 13.12 -12.77
CA GLN A 151 3.86 14.57 -12.58
C GLN A 151 3.72 15.02 -11.12
N GLY A 152 4.04 14.15 -10.18
CA GLY A 152 4.45 14.50 -8.84
C GLY A 152 5.75 13.78 -8.56
N ARG A 153 6.84 14.11 -9.27
CA ARG A 153 8.16 13.68 -8.83
C ARG A 153 8.35 14.21 -7.43
N SER A 154 8.18 13.32 -6.45
CA SER A 154 8.73 13.52 -5.13
C SER A 154 10.16 14.02 -5.32
N SER A 155 10.47 15.15 -4.73
CA SER A 155 11.86 15.66 -4.70
C SER A 155 12.73 14.82 -3.78
N MET A 156 12.14 13.77 -3.18
CA MET A 156 12.81 12.87 -2.26
C MET A 156 13.75 11.94 -3.02
N GLU A 157 15.01 11.93 -2.59
CA GLU A 157 16.02 11.00 -3.05
C GLU A 157 16.65 10.32 -1.85
N GLY A 158 16.64 8.97 -1.83
CA GLY A 158 17.29 8.16 -0.81
C GLY A 158 18.61 7.59 -1.31
N GLN A 159 19.56 7.38 -0.40
CA GLN A 159 20.74 6.58 -0.68
C GLN A 159 20.40 5.11 -0.48
N VAL A 160 20.71 4.25 -1.46
CA VAL A 160 20.37 2.83 -1.36
C VAL A 160 21.62 1.96 -1.36
N GLN A 161 21.68 1.03 -0.42
CA GLN A 161 22.68 -0.02 -0.34
C GLN A 161 22.01 -1.39 -0.28
N ILE A 162 22.56 -2.37 -1.01
CA ILE A 162 22.17 -3.76 -0.87
C ILE A 162 23.11 -4.40 0.17
N THR A 163 22.53 -4.88 1.27
CA THR A 163 23.26 -5.35 2.43
C THR A 163 22.77 -6.72 2.86
N GLN A 164 23.69 -7.57 3.34
CA GLN A 164 23.34 -8.81 4.02
C GLN A 164 23.11 -8.52 5.51
N PHE A 165 21.89 -8.66 5.98
CA PHE A 165 21.58 -8.65 7.41
C PHE A 165 21.76 -10.05 7.99
N PRO A 166 22.41 -10.17 9.14
CA PRO A 166 22.42 -11.42 9.87
C PRO A 166 21.03 -11.68 10.47
N LYS A 167 20.75 -12.94 10.79
CA LYS A 167 19.63 -13.29 11.66
C LYS A 167 19.85 -12.62 13.01
N MET A 168 18.81 -11.96 13.55
CA MET A 168 18.87 -11.26 14.83
C MET A 168 17.64 -11.51 15.68
N ASP A 169 17.84 -11.67 16.99
CA ASP A 169 16.76 -11.67 17.95
C ASP A 169 16.47 -10.25 18.40
N VAL A 170 15.18 -9.92 18.52
CA VAL A 170 14.73 -8.61 18.96
C VAL A 170 13.74 -8.74 20.11
N ALA A 171 13.89 -7.91 21.13
CA ALA A 171 12.82 -7.65 22.08
C ALA A 171 11.90 -6.58 21.48
N TYR A 172 10.59 -6.77 21.64
CA TYR A 172 9.62 -5.84 21.08
C TYR A 172 8.55 -5.41 22.07
N LEU A 173 8.05 -4.20 21.86
CA LEU A 173 6.83 -3.70 22.48
C LEU A 173 5.80 -3.48 21.35
N ARG A 174 4.66 -4.20 21.42
CA ARG A 174 3.63 -4.14 20.40
C ARG A 174 2.53 -3.15 20.74
N HIS A 175 2.14 -2.38 19.75
CA HIS A 175 0.94 -1.55 19.76
C HIS A 175 -0.10 -2.10 18.80
N VAL A 176 -1.38 -2.04 19.18
CA VAL A 176 -2.53 -2.33 18.32
C VAL A 176 -3.43 -1.10 18.34
N GLY A 177 -3.70 -0.55 17.18
CA GLY A 177 -4.49 0.67 16.98
C GLY A 177 -3.89 1.60 15.96
N ALA A 178 -4.53 2.75 15.75
CA ALA A 178 -4.02 3.79 14.86
C ALA A 178 -2.65 4.29 15.33
N TYR A 179 -1.74 4.51 14.38
CA TYR A 179 -0.39 5.02 14.68
C TYR A 179 0.09 6.07 13.66
N MET A 180 -0.57 6.18 12.50
CA MET A 180 -0.13 7.11 11.45
C MET A 180 -0.26 8.56 11.91
N GLY A 181 0.86 9.30 11.89
CA GLY A 181 0.90 10.70 12.29
C GLY A 181 0.83 10.96 13.81
N ASP A 182 0.94 9.91 14.64
CA ASP A 182 0.90 10.05 16.11
C ASP A 182 2.32 9.98 16.71
N GLY A 183 3.09 11.06 16.60
CA GLY A 183 4.42 11.17 17.17
C GLY A 183 4.45 10.92 18.69
N ALA A 184 3.42 11.36 19.43
CA ALA A 184 3.33 11.14 20.87
C ALA A 184 3.17 9.66 21.23
N LEU A 185 2.53 8.84 20.39
CA LEU A 185 2.50 7.40 20.56
C LEU A 185 3.91 6.80 20.45
N PHE A 186 4.67 7.19 19.41
CA PHE A 186 6.03 6.67 19.22
C PHE A 186 6.96 7.09 20.36
N GLU A 187 6.92 8.33 20.82
CA GLU A 187 7.67 8.77 22.00
C GLU A 187 7.36 7.91 23.23
N ARG A 188 6.09 7.63 23.47
CA ARG A 188 5.63 6.80 24.58
C ARG A 188 6.11 5.35 24.46
N LEU A 189 6.04 4.75 23.26
CA LEU A 189 6.48 3.38 23.04
C LEU A 189 7.99 3.25 23.20
N TRP A 190 8.75 4.15 22.60
CA TRP A 190 10.20 4.19 22.76
C TRP A 190 10.63 4.49 24.19
N GLY A 191 9.92 5.39 24.89
CA GLY A 191 10.16 5.69 26.31
C GLY A 191 10.01 4.43 27.18
N LYS A 192 8.95 3.64 26.99
CA LYS A 192 8.76 2.37 27.68
C LYS A 192 9.85 1.36 27.34
N MET A 193 10.21 1.23 26.06
CA MET A 193 11.29 0.34 25.62
C MET A 193 12.61 0.69 26.32
N MET A 194 12.97 1.97 26.36
CA MET A 194 14.21 2.42 27.03
C MET A 194 14.17 2.21 28.54
N GLN A 195 13.04 2.46 29.21
CA GLN A 195 12.87 2.20 30.63
C GLN A 195 13.05 0.72 30.97
N TRP A 196 12.60 -0.19 30.10
CA TRP A 196 12.75 -1.62 30.29
C TRP A 196 14.17 -2.12 29.97
N ALA A 197 14.77 -1.65 28.87
CA ALA A 197 16.02 -2.15 28.33
C ALA A 197 17.26 -1.61 29.04
N SER A 198 17.27 -0.32 29.41
CA SER A 198 18.46 0.33 29.99
C SER A 198 18.92 -0.29 31.30
N PRO A 199 18.04 -0.58 32.31
CA PRO A 199 18.46 -1.24 33.55
C PRO A 199 18.97 -2.67 33.36
N ARG A 200 18.63 -3.30 32.24
CA ARG A 200 19.05 -4.66 31.83
C ARG A 200 20.38 -4.68 31.08
N GLY A 201 20.96 -3.50 30.80
CA GLY A 201 22.19 -3.39 30.04
C GLY A 201 22.05 -3.79 28.57
N LEU A 202 20.84 -3.73 28.01
CA LEU A 202 20.55 -4.13 26.63
C LEU A 202 20.82 -3.00 25.62
N ILE A 203 21.10 -1.79 26.08
CA ILE A 203 21.39 -0.64 25.22
C ILE A 203 22.90 -0.41 25.14
N SER A 204 23.42 -0.46 23.93
CA SER A 204 24.81 -0.22 23.61
C SER A 204 24.93 0.49 22.25
N SER A 205 26.14 0.86 21.83
CA SER A 205 26.39 1.44 20.51
C SER A 205 26.14 0.48 19.34
N THR A 206 25.95 -0.80 19.61
CA THR A 206 25.66 -1.84 18.60
C THR A 206 24.20 -2.30 18.63
N THR A 207 23.38 -1.74 19.52
CA THR A 207 21.97 -2.09 19.61
C THR A 207 21.22 -1.48 18.41
N GLU A 208 20.61 -2.33 17.60
CA GLU A 208 19.76 -1.91 16.50
C GLU A 208 18.37 -1.51 17.03
N MET A 209 17.88 -0.35 16.60
CA MET A 209 16.57 0.17 16.92
C MET A 209 15.69 0.10 15.68
N LEU A 210 14.56 -0.62 15.78
CA LEU A 210 13.72 -0.98 14.63
C LEU A 210 12.25 -0.68 14.91
N CYS A 211 11.50 -0.36 13.86
CA CYS A 211 10.04 -0.33 13.90
C CYS A 211 9.49 -1.24 12.82
N LEU A 212 8.75 -2.28 13.23
CA LEU A 212 8.13 -3.25 12.32
C LEU A 212 6.64 -2.94 12.17
N TYR A 213 6.18 -2.92 10.93
CA TYR A 213 4.79 -2.73 10.56
C TYR A 213 4.21 -4.05 10.08
N HIS A 214 3.29 -4.63 10.87
CA HIS A 214 2.76 -5.98 10.63
C HIS A 214 1.59 -5.98 9.67
N ASP A 215 0.87 -4.87 9.57
CA ASP A 215 -0.35 -4.75 8.79
C ASP A 215 -0.24 -3.62 7.76
N ASN A 216 -1.13 -3.68 6.77
CA ASN A 216 -1.28 -2.62 5.79
C ASN A 216 -2.36 -1.62 6.22
N PRO A 217 -2.03 -0.33 6.43
CA PRO A 217 -3.01 0.69 6.82
C PRO A 217 -4.12 0.93 5.78
N GLU A 218 -3.92 0.51 4.54
CA GLU A 218 -4.90 0.69 3.47
C GLU A 218 -5.98 -0.41 3.44
N ILE A 219 -5.70 -1.56 4.08
CA ILE A 219 -6.59 -2.73 4.10
C ILE A 219 -7.11 -3.00 5.50
N THR A 220 -6.27 -2.83 6.50
CA THR A 220 -6.59 -3.11 7.90
C THR A 220 -7.23 -1.88 8.53
N ASP A 221 -8.36 -2.08 9.21
CA ASP A 221 -9.00 -1.02 9.97
C ASP A 221 -8.01 -0.39 10.95
N SER A 222 -8.04 0.93 11.09
CA SER A 222 -7.05 1.68 11.85
C SER A 222 -6.93 1.24 13.33
N ASP A 223 -8.03 0.77 13.92
CA ASP A 223 -8.08 0.25 15.29
C ASP A 223 -7.48 -1.16 15.45
N LYS A 224 -7.17 -1.83 14.33
CA LYS A 224 -6.58 -3.18 14.30
C LYS A 224 -5.14 -3.21 13.79
N LEU A 225 -4.61 -2.07 13.36
CA LEU A 225 -3.22 -1.97 12.89
C LEU A 225 -2.23 -2.35 13.99
N ARG A 226 -1.21 -3.11 13.63
CA ARG A 226 -0.17 -3.56 14.56
C ARG A 226 1.19 -3.00 14.13
N LEU A 227 1.87 -2.40 15.06
CA LEU A 227 3.28 -2.05 14.94
C LEU A 227 4.06 -2.59 16.14
N SER A 228 5.36 -2.76 16.01
CA SER A 228 6.25 -3.13 17.12
C SER A 228 7.49 -2.25 17.08
N VAL A 229 7.76 -1.52 18.15
CA VAL A 229 9.09 -0.95 18.37
C VAL A 229 10.00 -2.04 18.93
N CYS A 230 11.21 -2.15 18.41
CA CYS A 230 12.10 -3.28 18.70
C CYS A 230 13.53 -2.80 18.96
N ILE A 231 14.23 -3.54 19.78
CA ILE A 231 15.70 -3.45 19.93
C ILE A 231 16.32 -4.82 19.69
N SER A 232 17.50 -4.86 19.07
CA SER A 232 18.28 -6.11 19.00
C SER A 232 18.75 -6.53 20.37
N VAL A 233 18.65 -7.85 20.64
CA VAL A 233 19.02 -8.42 21.94
C VAL A 233 19.80 -9.72 21.76
N PRO A 234 20.65 -10.11 22.74
CA PRO A 234 21.23 -11.44 22.78
C PRO A 234 20.16 -12.55 22.78
N VAL A 235 20.53 -13.72 22.22
CA VAL A 235 19.59 -14.85 22.07
C VAL A 235 19.07 -15.36 23.44
N GLU A 236 19.86 -15.23 24.49
CA GLU A 236 19.52 -15.63 25.85
C GLU A 236 18.65 -14.62 26.62
N THR A 237 18.35 -13.45 26.03
CA THR A 237 17.57 -12.41 26.68
C THR A 237 16.18 -12.92 27.03
N GLU A 238 15.83 -12.88 28.30
CA GLU A 238 14.47 -13.12 28.77
C GLU A 238 13.66 -11.82 28.69
N VAL A 239 12.40 -11.94 28.34
CA VAL A 239 11.43 -10.83 28.28
C VAL A 239 10.32 -11.06 29.30
N ASP A 240 9.75 -9.96 29.77
CA ASP A 240 8.70 -9.98 30.81
C ASP A 240 7.66 -8.87 30.55
N GLY A 241 6.53 -8.98 31.28
CA GLY A 241 5.48 -7.97 31.23
C GLY A 241 4.83 -7.84 29.87
N GLU A 242 4.85 -6.61 29.29
CA GLU A 242 4.27 -6.29 27.99
C GLU A 242 5.26 -6.50 26.82
N PHE A 243 6.49 -6.93 27.11
CA PHE A 243 7.53 -7.15 26.12
C PHE A 243 7.51 -8.58 25.60
N GLY A 244 7.71 -8.73 24.32
CA GLY A 244 7.87 -10.02 23.65
C GLY A 244 9.23 -10.14 22.97
N LYS A 245 9.55 -11.35 22.52
CA LYS A 245 10.76 -11.63 21.76
C LYS A 245 10.40 -12.30 20.45
N MET A 246 11.08 -11.94 19.39
CA MET A 246 10.97 -12.59 18.08
C MET A 246 12.33 -12.57 17.38
N THR A 247 12.43 -13.42 16.37
CA THR A 247 13.61 -13.48 15.51
C THR A 247 13.30 -12.85 14.17
N LEU A 248 14.14 -11.93 13.71
CA LEU A 248 14.16 -11.43 12.35
C LEU A 248 15.11 -12.30 11.53
N GLU A 249 14.58 -12.90 10.49
CA GLU A 249 15.40 -13.73 9.61
C GLU A 249 16.40 -12.87 8.83
N GLY A 250 17.64 -13.36 8.75
CA GLY A 250 18.68 -12.73 7.96
C GLY A 250 18.40 -12.84 6.47
N GLY A 251 19.11 -12.06 5.67
CA GLY A 251 18.96 -12.10 4.22
C GLY A 251 19.50 -10.86 3.53
N THR A 252 19.25 -10.77 2.23
CA THR A 252 19.59 -9.61 1.43
C THR A 252 18.51 -8.55 1.58
N TYR A 253 18.91 -7.36 2.00
CA TYR A 253 18.03 -6.21 2.15
C TYR A 253 18.49 -5.03 1.31
N ALA A 254 17.53 -4.31 0.75
CA ALA A 254 17.74 -2.96 0.29
C ALA A 254 17.54 -2.02 1.48
N VAL A 255 18.58 -1.28 1.80
CA VAL A 255 18.61 -0.28 2.87
C VAL A 255 18.56 1.08 2.20
N CYS A 256 17.41 1.76 2.35
CA CYS A 256 17.16 3.06 1.76
C CYS A 256 17.23 4.13 2.86
N SER A 257 18.32 4.91 2.89
CA SER A 257 18.61 5.89 3.93
C SER A 257 18.05 7.27 3.59
N PHE A 258 17.39 7.89 4.56
CA PHE A 258 16.76 9.20 4.45
C PHE A 258 16.99 10.03 5.73
N GLU A 259 16.90 11.35 5.59
CA GLU A 259 16.73 12.29 6.70
C GLU A 259 15.29 12.84 6.65
N LEU A 260 14.43 12.39 7.57
CA LEU A 260 12.98 12.63 7.54
C LEU A 260 12.52 13.47 8.72
N ASP A 261 11.62 14.41 8.46
CA ASP A 261 10.72 14.96 9.48
C ASP A 261 9.46 14.09 9.63
N GLU A 262 8.62 14.40 10.61
CA GLU A 262 7.42 13.61 10.95
C GLU A 262 6.42 13.46 9.78
N THR A 263 6.43 14.36 8.81
CA THR A 263 5.47 14.39 7.70
C THR A 263 5.94 13.60 6.47
N GLN A 264 7.23 13.27 6.38
CA GLN A 264 7.90 12.77 5.19
C GLN A 264 7.95 11.22 5.08
N TYR A 265 7.60 10.49 6.14
CA TYR A 265 7.68 9.01 6.15
C TYR A 265 6.87 8.36 5.03
N GLY A 266 5.63 8.81 4.82
CA GLY A 266 4.79 8.27 3.75
C GLY A 266 5.39 8.47 2.36
N GLU A 267 5.99 9.64 2.11
CA GLU A 267 6.67 9.96 0.85
C GLU A 267 7.92 9.08 0.64
N ALA A 268 8.69 8.82 1.70
CA ALA A 268 9.86 7.96 1.66
C ALA A 268 9.47 6.50 1.31
N TRP A 269 8.44 5.94 1.95
CA TRP A 269 7.91 4.63 1.62
C TRP A 269 7.38 4.56 0.19
N GLN A 270 6.66 5.59 -0.28
CA GLN A 270 6.19 5.69 -1.67
C GLN A 270 7.35 5.73 -2.66
N TRP A 271 8.42 6.47 -2.36
CA TRP A 271 9.62 6.52 -3.20
C TRP A 271 10.28 5.16 -3.31
N VAL A 272 10.43 4.44 -2.20
CA VAL A 272 11.05 3.10 -2.17
C VAL A 272 10.29 2.13 -3.09
N TYR A 273 8.96 2.03 -2.95
CA TYR A 273 8.17 1.05 -3.71
C TYR A 273 7.77 1.51 -5.11
N GLY A 274 7.56 2.80 -5.31
CA GLY A 274 7.06 3.35 -6.59
C GLY A 274 8.15 3.86 -7.52
N THR A 275 9.31 4.26 -6.96
CA THR A 275 10.38 4.85 -7.78
C THR A 275 11.62 3.97 -7.82
N TRP A 276 12.18 3.62 -6.66
CA TRP A 276 13.44 2.87 -6.62
C TRP A 276 13.26 1.40 -7.00
N LEU A 277 12.38 0.69 -6.31
CA LEU A 277 12.24 -0.77 -6.45
C LEU A 277 11.94 -1.21 -7.89
N PRO A 278 10.98 -0.59 -8.64
CA PRO A 278 10.68 -1.02 -10.01
C PRO A 278 11.82 -0.81 -11.02
N GLN A 279 12.83 0.00 -10.66
CA GLN A 279 13.98 0.31 -11.52
C GLN A 279 15.28 -0.35 -11.03
N SER A 280 15.23 -1.07 -9.91
CA SER A 280 16.41 -1.55 -9.19
C SER A 280 16.98 -2.86 -9.73
N GLY A 281 16.20 -3.66 -10.46
CA GLY A 281 16.56 -5.05 -10.80
C GLY A 281 16.30 -6.04 -9.67
N TYR A 282 15.65 -5.60 -8.61
CA TYR A 282 15.26 -6.44 -7.49
C TYR A 282 13.74 -6.55 -7.38
N GLN A 283 13.28 -7.60 -6.73
CA GLN A 283 11.92 -7.78 -6.28
C GLN A 283 11.92 -8.09 -4.79
N PRO A 284 10.85 -7.74 -4.06
CA PRO A 284 10.77 -8.10 -2.65
C PRO A 284 10.80 -9.61 -2.46
N SER A 285 11.52 -10.07 -1.46
CA SER A 285 11.45 -11.44 -0.96
C SER A 285 10.46 -11.53 0.21
N ASP A 286 10.17 -12.75 0.67
CA ASP A 286 9.34 -12.95 1.83
C ASP A 286 10.02 -12.41 3.09
N GLY A 287 9.27 -11.64 3.86
CA GLY A 287 9.72 -10.99 5.09
C GLY A 287 9.06 -9.64 5.28
N ALA A 288 8.92 -9.23 6.53
CA ALA A 288 8.36 -7.93 6.85
C ALA A 288 9.41 -6.84 6.60
N PRO A 289 9.04 -5.74 5.95
CA PRO A 289 9.89 -4.57 5.88
C PRO A 289 9.87 -3.84 7.23
N PHE A 290 10.94 -3.10 7.53
CA PHE A 290 11.06 -2.36 8.77
C PHE A 290 11.80 -1.03 8.56
N GLU A 291 11.57 -0.11 9.47
CA GLU A 291 12.41 1.07 9.63
C GLU A 291 13.49 0.78 10.66
N ARG A 292 14.71 1.22 10.37
CA ARG A 292 15.85 1.18 11.28
C ARG A 292 16.27 2.61 11.60
N TYR A 293 16.65 2.86 12.82
CA TYR A 293 17.08 4.17 13.32
C TYR A 293 18.55 4.10 13.74
N PRO A 294 19.50 4.34 12.81
CA PRO A 294 20.94 4.25 13.08
C PRO A 294 21.42 5.28 14.11
N ASP A 295 20.76 6.41 14.17
CA ASP A 295 20.98 7.47 15.14
C ASP A 295 19.62 7.85 15.77
N PRO A 296 19.41 7.51 17.04
CA PRO A 296 18.14 7.76 17.71
C PRO A 296 17.91 9.24 18.05
N GLU A 297 18.93 10.09 17.89
CA GLU A 297 18.81 11.52 18.18
C GLU A 297 18.51 12.32 16.92
N PRO A 298 17.40 13.09 16.89
CA PRO A 298 17.08 13.92 15.76
C PRO A 298 18.12 15.05 15.60
N LYS A 299 18.55 15.27 14.36
CA LYS A 299 19.42 16.38 13.98
C LYS A 299 18.64 17.42 13.20
N ASN A 300 18.63 18.66 13.66
CA ASN A 300 17.89 19.75 12.99
C ASN A 300 16.39 19.44 12.77
N GLY A 301 15.75 18.72 13.69
CA GLY A 301 14.35 18.31 13.58
C GLY A 301 14.10 17.14 12.61
N LYS A 302 15.13 16.47 12.13
CA LYS A 302 15.04 15.31 11.25
C LYS A 302 15.67 14.08 11.88
N MET A 303 15.06 12.93 11.64
CA MET A 303 15.57 11.63 12.01
C MET A 303 16.31 11.00 10.84
N LEU A 304 17.43 10.34 11.11
CA LEU A 304 18.06 9.43 10.17
C LEU A 304 17.30 8.11 10.20
N VAL A 305 16.69 7.75 9.07
CA VAL A 305 15.83 6.57 8.95
C VAL A 305 16.28 5.73 7.77
N ASP A 306 16.49 4.45 8.00
CA ASP A 306 16.71 3.45 6.96
C ASP A 306 15.42 2.66 6.76
N ILE A 307 14.82 2.75 5.60
CA ILE A 307 13.75 1.84 5.19
C ILE A 307 14.40 0.58 4.62
N CYS A 308 14.23 -0.53 5.33
CA CYS A 308 14.82 -1.82 5.01
C CYS A 308 13.77 -2.75 4.42
N ILE A 309 13.94 -3.16 3.17
CA ILE A 309 13.07 -4.14 2.51
C ILE A 309 13.86 -5.38 2.11
N PRO A 310 13.39 -6.59 2.46
CA PRO A 310 14.04 -7.82 2.01
C PRO A 310 13.87 -7.98 0.52
N VAL A 311 14.96 -8.26 -0.20
CA VAL A 311 14.96 -8.31 -1.68
C VAL A 311 15.69 -9.53 -2.21
N LYS A 312 15.32 -9.94 -3.42
CA LYS A 312 16.03 -10.92 -4.25
C LYS A 312 16.10 -10.38 -5.68
N PRO A 313 17.06 -10.83 -6.52
CA PRO A 313 17.07 -10.45 -7.93
C PRO A 313 15.72 -10.72 -8.62
N LEU A 314 15.38 -9.85 -9.59
CA LEU A 314 14.14 -9.93 -10.37
C LEU A 314 14.19 -11.11 -11.35
#